data_9e4c46e08e6ff1354b638c7110970335
#
_entry.id   9e4c46e08e6ff1354b638c7110970335
#
_cell.length_a   1.000
_cell.length_b   1.000
_cell.length_c   1.000
_cell.angle_alpha   90.00
_cell.angle_beta   90.00
_cell.angle_gamma   90.00
#
_symmetry.space_group_name_H-M   'P 1'
#
loop_
_entity.id
_entity.type
_entity.pdbx_description
1 polymer ?
#
loop_
_entity_poly.entity_id
_entity_poly.type
_entity_poly.pdbx_seq_one_letter_code
_entity_poly.pdbx_strand_id
1 'polypeptide(L)'
;MKKEIGDNNELSKDIDLLISQSKRCSEILKRISKKQIEEDKFFSSTKLENLLEEIINSFKETSSKEITLVSDKDKNKIDIQRSAEMIYGLRNFIGNAIKFSKSKVNIFLISNDKEIKITVNDDGPGFPKDIIEKLGEPYIKSRSLELNSNSGLGLGTFLGKTLLERQNAKLIFKDDKNLGGASVVISWSPKNIIL
;
A
#
# COMPACT_ATOMS: atom_id res chain seq x y z
N MET A 1 -35.05 6.37 1.69
CA MET A 1 -34.44 5.66 2.83
C MET A 1 -34.00 6.58 3.97
N LYS A 2 -33.23 7.68 3.76
CA LYS A 2 -32.83 8.59 4.88
C LYS A 2 -34.00 9.33 5.57
N LYS A 3 -35.14 9.52 4.91
CA LYS A 3 -36.32 10.25 5.44
C LYS A 3 -37.29 9.42 6.30
N GLU A 4 -37.10 8.11 6.31
CA GLU A 4 -38.02 7.19 7.02
C GLU A 4 -37.49 6.63 8.34
N ILE A 5 -36.18 6.91 8.62
CA ILE A 5 -35.54 6.43 9.83
C ILE A 5 -35.40 7.61 10.79
N GLY A 6 -36.43 7.79 11.62
CA GLY A 6 -36.43 8.79 12.68
C GLY A 6 -35.29 8.53 13.67
N ASP A 7 -34.79 9.61 14.23
CA ASP A 7 -33.79 9.82 15.35
C ASP A 7 -33.00 8.64 15.98
N ASN A 8 -32.74 7.56 15.25
CA ASN A 8 -31.86 6.50 15.69
C ASN A 8 -30.43 6.79 15.20
N ASN A 9 -29.68 7.51 16.03
CA ASN A 9 -28.35 8.06 15.73
C ASN A 9 -27.33 6.96 15.33
N GLU A 10 -27.50 5.72 15.79
CA GLU A 10 -26.66 4.57 15.40
C GLU A 10 -27.01 4.06 14.00
N LEU A 11 -28.28 3.88 13.71
CA LEU A 11 -28.73 3.40 12.39
C LEU A 11 -28.41 4.41 11.27
N SER A 12 -28.46 5.71 11.58
CA SER A 12 -28.04 6.76 10.64
C SER A 12 -26.53 6.71 10.35
N LYS A 13 -25.70 6.45 11.37
CA LYS A 13 -24.24 6.26 11.20
C LYS A 13 -23.92 5.03 10.37
N ASP A 14 -24.62 3.93 10.59
CA ASP A 14 -24.42 2.70 9.84
C ASP A 14 -24.79 2.88 8.35
N ILE A 15 -25.89 3.60 8.08
CA ILE A 15 -26.29 3.93 6.71
C ILE A 15 -25.26 4.86 6.04
N ASP A 16 -24.75 5.86 6.74
CA ASP A 16 -23.71 6.75 6.20
C ASP A 16 -22.41 5.98 5.92
N LEU A 17 -22.06 5.04 6.77
CA LEU A 17 -20.94 4.13 6.55
C LEU A 17 -21.16 3.26 5.31
N LEU A 18 -22.33 2.63 5.17
CA LEU A 18 -22.67 1.81 3.99
C LEU A 18 -22.64 2.63 2.70
N ILE A 19 -23.18 3.86 2.71
CA ILE A 19 -23.14 4.76 1.57
C ILE A 19 -21.69 5.12 1.21
N SER A 20 -20.85 5.40 2.20
CA SER A 20 -19.44 5.75 1.98
C SER A 20 -18.66 4.56 1.38
N GLN A 21 -18.92 3.34 1.88
CA GLN A 21 -18.28 2.13 1.35
C GLN A 21 -18.78 1.80 -0.06
N SER A 22 -20.08 1.96 -0.33
CA SER A 22 -20.66 1.77 -1.66
C SER A 22 -20.06 2.76 -2.68
N LYS A 23 -19.90 4.03 -2.31
CA LYS A 23 -19.21 5.03 -3.15
C LYS A 23 -17.76 4.62 -3.42
N ARG A 24 -17.04 4.18 -2.40
CA ARG A 24 -15.65 3.71 -2.53
C ARG A 24 -15.54 2.49 -3.45
N CYS A 25 -16.43 1.50 -3.32
CA CYS A 25 -16.52 0.37 -4.25
C CYS A 25 -16.80 0.84 -5.68
N SER A 26 -17.75 1.76 -5.86
CA SER A 26 -18.07 2.33 -7.16
C SER A 26 -16.89 3.09 -7.79
N GLU A 27 -16.12 3.82 -6.99
CA GLU A 27 -14.90 4.50 -7.46
C GLU A 27 -13.81 3.50 -7.87
N ILE A 28 -13.63 2.43 -7.11
CA ILE A 28 -12.71 1.34 -7.46
C ILE A 28 -13.12 0.70 -8.78
N LEU A 29 -14.41 0.35 -8.92
CA LEU A 29 -14.96 -0.22 -10.15
C LEU A 29 -14.84 0.74 -11.34
N LYS A 30 -15.10 2.02 -11.16
CA LYS A 30 -14.90 3.05 -12.19
C LYS A 30 -13.44 3.18 -12.60
N ARG A 31 -12.52 3.08 -11.65
CA ARG A 31 -11.07 3.10 -11.94
C ARG A 31 -10.65 1.86 -12.72
N ILE A 32 -11.19 0.70 -12.39
CA ILE A 32 -10.96 -0.55 -13.14
C ILE A 32 -11.56 -0.45 -14.56
N SER A 33 -12.76 0.08 -14.70
CA SER A 33 -13.47 0.23 -15.98
C SER A 33 -12.85 1.32 -16.89
N LYS A 34 -12.39 2.45 -16.33
CA LYS A 34 -11.64 3.46 -17.11
C LYS A 34 -10.31 2.92 -17.64
N LYS A 35 -9.77 1.86 -17.04
CA LYS A 35 -8.50 1.27 -17.42
C LYS A 35 -8.51 0.51 -18.73
N GLN A 36 -9.65 0.07 -19.24
CA GLN A 36 -9.72 -0.57 -20.55
C GLN A 36 -9.37 0.37 -21.73
N ILE A 37 -9.35 1.68 -21.50
CA ILE A 37 -9.02 2.69 -22.55
C ILE A 37 -7.54 3.15 -22.47
N GLU A 38 -6.85 2.86 -21.35
CA GLU A 38 -5.43 3.21 -21.15
C GLU A 38 -4.48 1.99 -21.26
N GLU A 39 -4.96 0.87 -21.80
CA GLU A 39 -4.20 -0.39 -21.86
C GLU A 39 -2.84 -0.27 -22.57
N ASP A 40 -2.68 0.62 -23.54
CA ASP A 40 -1.40 0.83 -24.23
C ASP A 40 -0.27 1.36 -23.32
N LYS A 41 -0.58 2.05 -22.23
CA LYS A 41 0.43 2.55 -21.29
C LYS A 41 0.80 1.54 -20.17
N PHE A 42 -0.07 0.57 -19.91
CA PHE A 42 0.18 -0.44 -18.86
C PHE A 42 1.10 -1.57 -19.32
N PHE A 43 1.19 -1.84 -20.60
CA PHE A 43 2.09 -2.88 -21.15
C PHE A 43 3.50 -2.36 -21.45
N SER A 44 3.78 -1.09 -21.18
CA SER A 44 5.13 -0.54 -21.37
C SER A 44 6.08 -1.04 -20.29
N SER A 45 7.30 -1.40 -20.69
CA SER A 45 8.39 -1.62 -19.74
C SER A 45 8.74 -0.31 -19.03
N THR A 46 9.10 -0.40 -17.75
CA THR A 46 9.57 0.74 -16.97
C THR A 46 10.64 0.28 -15.99
N LYS A 47 11.48 1.20 -15.55
CA LYS A 47 12.39 0.91 -14.45
C LYS A 47 11.63 0.88 -13.13
N LEU A 48 11.92 -0.11 -12.30
CA LEU A 48 11.29 -0.24 -10.98
C LEU A 48 11.48 1.03 -10.12
N GLU A 49 12.65 1.66 -10.22
CA GLU A 49 12.91 2.94 -9.55
C GLU A 49 11.98 4.05 -10.02
N ASN A 50 11.78 4.21 -11.33
CA ASN A 50 10.87 5.22 -11.89
C ASN A 50 9.42 4.99 -11.43
N LEU A 51 8.99 3.72 -11.34
CA LEU A 51 7.68 3.38 -10.81
C LEU A 51 7.54 3.78 -9.33
N LEU A 52 8.56 3.54 -8.52
CA LEU A 52 8.57 3.97 -7.11
C LEU A 52 8.52 5.50 -7.00
N GLU A 53 9.32 6.22 -7.80
CA GLU A 53 9.32 7.68 -7.82
C GLU A 53 7.94 8.23 -8.22
N GLU A 54 7.28 7.66 -9.23
CA GLU A 54 5.93 8.05 -9.65
C GLU A 54 4.92 7.89 -8.49
N ILE A 55 4.96 6.74 -7.81
CA ILE A 55 4.08 6.47 -6.67
C ILE A 55 4.36 7.47 -5.54
N ILE A 56 5.63 7.69 -5.18
CA ILE A 56 6.04 8.59 -4.12
C ILE A 56 5.60 10.02 -4.42
N ASN A 57 5.83 10.51 -5.64
CA ASN A 57 5.48 11.87 -6.05
C ASN A 57 3.97 12.11 -5.96
N SER A 58 3.14 11.10 -6.29
CA SER A 58 1.69 11.20 -6.13
C SER A 58 1.22 11.39 -4.67
N PHE A 59 2.04 10.97 -3.70
CA PHE A 59 1.77 11.20 -2.27
C PHE A 59 2.38 12.51 -1.76
N LYS A 60 3.52 12.94 -2.29
CA LYS A 60 4.16 14.21 -1.89
C LYS A 60 3.26 15.43 -2.16
N GLU A 61 2.41 15.36 -3.18
CA GLU A 61 1.44 16.42 -3.48
C GLU A 61 0.37 16.61 -2.39
N THR A 62 0.11 15.57 -1.59
CA THR A 62 -0.97 15.53 -0.59
C THR A 62 -0.49 15.34 0.84
N SER A 63 0.80 15.10 1.06
CA SER A 63 1.39 14.82 2.36
C SER A 63 2.51 15.79 2.68
N SER A 64 2.54 16.30 3.91
CA SER A 64 3.63 17.14 4.45
C SER A 64 4.80 16.30 5.02
N LYS A 65 4.73 14.96 4.96
CA LYS A 65 5.73 14.08 5.54
C LYS A 65 6.96 13.95 4.66
N GLU A 66 8.11 13.76 5.27
CA GLU A 66 9.36 13.49 4.55
C GLU A 66 9.34 12.06 4.00
N ILE A 67 9.40 11.94 2.66
CA ILE A 67 9.43 10.64 1.98
C ILE A 67 10.72 10.56 1.18
N THR A 68 11.60 9.63 1.54
CA THR A 68 12.93 9.45 0.93
C THR A 68 13.01 8.11 0.21
N LEU A 69 13.43 8.11 -1.05
CA LEU A 69 13.83 6.92 -1.80
C LEU A 69 15.35 6.82 -1.81
N VAL A 70 15.88 5.70 -1.32
CA VAL A 70 17.28 5.36 -1.35
C VAL A 70 17.48 4.20 -2.30
N SER A 71 18.19 4.44 -3.39
CA SER A 71 18.47 3.45 -4.44
C SER A 71 19.89 3.63 -4.93
N ASP A 72 20.59 2.52 -5.23
CA ASP A 72 21.85 2.54 -5.93
C ASP A 72 21.58 2.57 -7.44
N LYS A 73 21.59 3.77 -8.02
CA LYS A 73 21.22 4.03 -9.43
C LYS A 73 22.04 3.22 -10.44
N ASP A 74 23.26 2.87 -10.10
CA ASP A 74 24.14 2.12 -11.01
C ASP A 74 23.86 0.62 -10.98
N LYS A 75 23.39 0.09 -9.86
CA LYS A 75 23.07 -1.34 -9.66
C LYS A 75 21.61 -1.71 -9.84
N ASN A 76 20.69 -0.74 -9.71
CA ASN A 76 19.26 -1.00 -9.69
C ASN A 76 18.55 -0.67 -11.02
N LYS A 77 19.24 -0.88 -12.16
CA LYS A 77 18.63 -0.76 -13.50
C LYS A 77 17.73 -1.98 -13.80
N ILE A 78 16.59 -2.06 -13.14
CA ILE A 78 15.66 -3.18 -13.23
C ILE A 78 14.52 -2.77 -14.12
N ASP A 79 14.49 -3.31 -15.34
CA ASP A 79 13.36 -3.15 -16.25
C ASP A 79 12.28 -4.19 -15.91
N ILE A 80 11.09 -3.71 -15.63
CA ILE A 80 9.93 -4.52 -15.24
C ILE A 80 8.75 -4.26 -16.18
N GLN A 81 7.89 -5.24 -16.30
CA GLN A 81 6.58 -5.02 -16.93
C GLN A 81 5.70 -4.24 -15.95
N ARG A 82 5.22 -3.08 -16.39
CA ARG A 82 4.28 -2.28 -15.61
C ARG A 82 2.96 -3.04 -15.49
N SER A 83 2.50 -3.30 -14.29
CA SER A 83 1.23 -3.97 -14.03
C SER A 83 0.41 -3.22 -12.99
N ALA A 84 -0.91 -3.39 -13.06
CA ALA A 84 -1.83 -2.83 -12.08
C ALA A 84 -1.57 -3.39 -10.70
N GLU A 85 -1.27 -4.69 -10.61
CA GLU A 85 -0.98 -5.39 -9.38
C GLU A 85 0.24 -4.80 -8.67
N MET A 86 1.31 -4.53 -9.43
CA MET A 86 2.53 -3.90 -8.92
C MET A 86 2.23 -2.50 -8.39
N ILE A 87 1.57 -1.67 -9.19
CA ILE A 87 1.26 -0.28 -8.85
C ILE A 87 0.37 -0.22 -7.60
N TYR A 88 -0.74 -0.96 -7.58
CA TYR A 88 -1.67 -0.91 -6.46
C TYR A 88 -1.11 -1.59 -5.21
N GLY A 89 -0.36 -2.68 -5.38
CA GLY A 89 0.31 -3.36 -4.29
C GLY A 89 1.31 -2.45 -3.57
N LEU A 90 2.25 -1.85 -4.30
CA LEU A 90 3.23 -0.91 -3.75
C LEU A 90 2.56 0.33 -3.16
N ARG A 91 1.57 0.90 -3.86
CA ARG A 91 0.82 2.07 -3.40
C ARG A 91 0.11 1.83 -2.07
N ASN A 92 -0.41 0.63 -1.82
CA ASN A 92 -1.03 0.30 -0.53
C ASN A 92 -0.03 0.34 0.63
N PHE A 93 1.16 -0.23 0.47
CA PHE A 93 2.17 -0.25 1.54
C PHE A 93 2.80 1.11 1.75
N ILE A 94 3.16 1.84 0.69
CA ILE A 94 3.69 3.20 0.78
C ILE A 94 2.64 4.14 1.41
N GLY A 95 1.38 4.04 0.97
CA GLY A 95 0.29 4.84 1.52
C GLY A 95 0.01 4.54 3.01
N ASN A 96 0.10 3.27 3.42
CA ASN A 96 -0.02 2.90 4.83
C ASN A 96 1.15 3.47 5.66
N ALA A 97 2.39 3.34 5.20
CA ALA A 97 3.55 3.92 5.88
C ALA A 97 3.39 5.43 6.06
N ILE A 98 2.97 6.15 5.00
CA ILE A 98 2.71 7.60 5.08
C ILE A 98 1.56 7.90 6.06
N LYS A 99 0.49 7.12 6.03
CA LYS A 99 -0.66 7.32 6.93
C LYS A 99 -0.29 7.18 8.39
N PHE A 100 0.50 6.16 8.74
CA PHE A 100 0.81 5.81 10.12
C PHE A 100 2.11 6.41 10.63
N SER A 101 3.01 6.92 9.76
CA SER A 101 4.22 7.63 10.19
C SER A 101 3.88 8.89 11.00
N LYS A 102 4.80 9.29 11.86
CA LYS A 102 4.76 10.60 12.54
C LYS A 102 5.19 11.70 11.56
N SER A 103 6.37 11.55 10.98
CA SER A 103 7.00 12.58 10.13
C SER A 103 7.76 12.02 8.93
N LYS A 104 8.23 10.75 8.99
CA LYS A 104 9.23 10.24 8.06
C LYS A 104 8.93 8.84 7.55
N VAL A 105 9.14 8.65 6.23
CA VAL A 105 9.07 7.35 5.54
C VAL A 105 10.32 7.17 4.69
N ASN A 106 11.06 6.09 4.90
CA ASN A 106 12.20 5.72 4.10
C ASN A 106 11.89 4.50 3.25
N ILE A 107 12.14 4.59 1.96
CA ILE A 107 11.97 3.51 0.99
C ILE A 107 13.33 3.14 0.45
N PHE A 108 13.73 1.88 0.57
CA PHE A 108 14.99 1.37 0.07
C PHE A 108 14.74 0.43 -1.09
N LEU A 109 15.43 0.62 -2.20
CA LEU A 109 15.47 -0.31 -3.32
C LEU A 109 16.88 -0.90 -3.42
N ILE A 110 16.97 -2.22 -3.24
CA ILE A 110 18.22 -2.98 -3.33
C ILE A 110 18.02 -4.10 -4.35
N SER A 111 18.96 -4.23 -5.26
CA SER A 111 18.98 -5.29 -6.25
C SER A 111 20.35 -5.97 -6.30
N ASN A 112 20.33 -7.29 -6.42
CA ASN A 112 21.50 -8.10 -6.71
C ASN A 112 21.07 -9.34 -7.52
N ASP A 113 22.03 -10.20 -7.88
CA ASP A 113 21.79 -11.39 -8.71
C ASP A 113 20.82 -12.41 -8.08
N LYS A 114 20.56 -12.32 -6.78
CA LYS A 114 19.72 -13.26 -6.03
C LYS A 114 18.35 -12.71 -5.70
N GLU A 115 18.24 -11.40 -5.45
CA GLU A 115 17.06 -10.79 -4.89
C GLU A 115 16.91 -9.33 -5.34
N ILE A 116 15.69 -8.94 -5.65
CA ILE A 116 15.25 -7.55 -5.75
C ILE A 116 14.38 -7.29 -4.53
N LYS A 117 14.72 -6.25 -3.77
CA LYS A 117 14.08 -5.97 -2.49
C LYS A 117 13.70 -4.51 -2.36
N ILE A 118 12.45 -4.26 -2.01
CA ILE A 118 11.93 -2.97 -1.58
C ILE A 118 11.65 -3.06 -0.09
N THR A 119 12.16 -2.10 0.68
CA THR A 119 11.84 -1.99 2.10
C THR A 119 11.20 -0.63 2.36
N VAL A 120 10.02 -0.63 2.95
CA VAL A 120 9.27 0.58 3.32
C VAL A 120 9.26 0.67 4.83
N ASN A 121 9.94 1.68 5.37
CA ASN A 121 10.08 1.93 6.81
C ASN A 121 9.42 3.25 7.17
N ASP A 122 8.73 3.30 8.30
CA ASP A 122 8.16 4.52 8.86
C ASP A 122 8.64 4.76 10.32
N ASP A 123 8.39 5.96 10.81
CA ASP A 123 8.65 6.38 12.19
C ASP A 123 7.38 6.38 13.06
N GLY A 124 6.38 5.59 12.68
CA GLY A 124 5.12 5.46 13.40
C GLY A 124 5.20 4.60 14.66
N PRO A 125 4.07 4.09 15.14
CA PRO A 125 4.01 3.27 16.36
C PRO A 125 4.47 1.81 16.15
N GLY A 126 4.82 1.41 14.92
CA GLY A 126 5.09 0.01 14.58
C GLY A 126 3.81 -0.80 14.37
N PHE A 127 3.95 -2.11 14.20
CA PHE A 127 2.81 -2.99 14.08
C PHE A 127 2.26 -3.38 15.45
N PRO A 128 0.92 -3.37 15.64
CA PRO A 128 0.32 -3.89 16.88
C PRO A 128 0.67 -5.37 17.05
N LYS A 129 1.17 -5.73 18.24
CA LYS A 129 1.65 -7.08 18.53
C LYS A 129 0.57 -8.16 18.44
N ASP A 130 -0.69 -7.77 18.66
CA ASP A 130 -1.86 -8.65 18.61
C ASP A 130 -2.25 -9.10 17.20
N ILE A 131 -1.76 -8.40 16.15
CA ILE A 131 -2.13 -8.68 14.77
C ILE A 131 -0.94 -8.93 13.83
N ILE A 132 0.31 -8.78 14.29
CA ILE A 132 1.49 -8.82 13.40
C ILE A 132 1.57 -10.14 12.61
N GLU A 133 1.25 -11.27 13.23
CA GLU A 133 1.26 -12.60 12.60
C GLU A 133 0.13 -12.79 11.58
N LYS A 134 -0.94 -12.00 11.71
CA LYS A 134 -2.12 -12.04 10.85
C LYS A 134 -2.15 -10.93 9.81
N LEU A 135 -1.10 -10.09 9.75
CA LEU A 135 -1.03 -9.00 8.77
C LEU A 135 -1.11 -9.53 7.34
N GLY A 136 -2.02 -8.96 6.59
CA GLY A 136 -2.32 -9.39 5.23
C GLY A 136 -3.43 -10.43 5.12
N GLU A 137 -4.09 -10.82 6.22
CA GLU A 137 -5.40 -11.47 6.17
C GLU A 137 -6.51 -10.41 6.00
N PRO A 138 -7.66 -10.77 5.39
CA PRO A 138 -8.76 -9.82 5.21
C PRO A 138 -9.42 -9.48 6.56
N TYR A 139 -9.91 -8.25 6.68
CA TYR A 139 -10.69 -7.76 7.82
C TYR A 139 -9.97 -7.78 9.18
N ILE A 140 -8.66 -7.84 9.18
CA ILE A 140 -7.89 -7.76 10.42
C ILE A 140 -7.89 -6.32 10.95
N LYS A 141 -8.36 -6.17 12.17
CA LYS A 141 -8.30 -4.92 12.94
C LYS A 141 -7.65 -5.19 14.29
N SER A 142 -6.73 -4.32 14.69
CA SER A 142 -6.21 -4.36 16.04
C SER A 142 -7.18 -3.67 17.01
N ARG A 143 -7.39 -4.25 18.16
CA ARG A 143 -8.16 -3.63 19.26
C ARG A 143 -7.55 -2.30 19.71
N SER A 144 -6.25 -2.17 19.61
CA SER A 144 -5.53 -0.93 19.95
C SER A 144 -5.76 0.21 18.94
N LEU A 145 -6.20 -0.10 17.71
CA LEU A 145 -6.49 0.88 16.65
C LEU A 145 -7.98 1.28 16.57
N GLU A 146 -8.87 0.56 17.26
CA GLU A 146 -10.32 0.85 17.26
C GLU A 146 -10.65 2.19 17.92
N LEU A 147 -9.76 2.73 18.73
CA LEU A 147 -9.93 4.04 19.40
C LEU A 147 -9.71 5.24 18.46
N ASN A 148 -9.19 5.01 17.27
CA ASN A 148 -8.98 6.08 16.28
C ASN A 148 -9.98 5.91 15.13
N SER A 149 -10.89 6.85 14.97
CA SER A 149 -11.93 6.92 13.94
C SER A 149 -11.45 6.83 12.46
N ASN A 150 -10.14 6.82 12.24
CA ASN A 150 -9.48 6.72 10.93
C ASN A 150 -8.96 5.32 10.59
N SER A 151 -9.25 4.28 11.39
CA SER A 151 -8.86 2.92 11.06
C SER A 151 -9.72 2.41 9.90
N GLY A 152 -9.12 2.22 8.73
CA GLY A 152 -9.83 1.63 7.58
C GLY A 152 -10.23 0.18 7.87
N LEU A 153 -10.96 -0.46 6.93
CA LEU A 153 -11.49 -1.82 7.03
C LEU A 153 -10.43 -2.95 7.11
N GLY A 154 -9.14 -2.64 7.24
CA GLY A 154 -8.07 -3.64 7.23
C GLY A 154 -7.86 -4.32 5.87
N LEU A 155 -8.51 -3.84 4.81
CA LEU A 155 -8.44 -4.44 3.48
C LEU A 155 -7.21 -3.99 2.67
N GLY A 156 -6.61 -2.84 2.99
CA GLY A 156 -5.48 -2.30 2.23
C GLY A 156 -4.26 -3.22 2.28
N THR A 157 -3.86 -3.66 3.46
CA THR A 157 -2.72 -4.58 3.64
C THR A 157 -2.98 -5.94 2.99
N PHE A 158 -4.20 -6.48 3.16
CA PHE A 158 -4.62 -7.72 2.50
C PHE A 158 -4.55 -7.60 0.97
N LEU A 159 -5.16 -6.56 0.41
CA LEU A 159 -5.16 -6.35 -1.04
C LEU A 159 -3.74 -6.14 -1.57
N GLY A 160 -2.95 -5.29 -0.91
CA GLY A 160 -1.56 -5.03 -1.29
C GLY A 160 -0.72 -6.31 -1.30
N LYS A 161 -0.84 -7.14 -0.25
CA LYS A 161 -0.17 -8.44 -0.15
C LYS A 161 -0.60 -9.36 -1.27
N THR A 162 -1.92 -9.56 -1.45
CA THR A 162 -2.46 -10.46 -2.48
C THR A 162 -2.02 -10.07 -3.89
N LEU A 163 -2.03 -8.77 -4.22
CA LEU A 163 -1.62 -8.28 -5.53
C LEU A 163 -0.14 -8.53 -5.80
N LEU A 164 0.74 -8.27 -4.82
CA LEU A 164 2.17 -8.49 -4.98
C LEU A 164 2.55 -9.97 -4.96
N GLU A 165 1.89 -10.80 -4.15
CA GLU A 165 2.08 -12.26 -4.15
C GLU A 165 1.68 -12.88 -5.50
N ARG A 166 0.67 -12.36 -6.18
CA ARG A 166 0.33 -12.74 -7.56
C ARG A 166 1.45 -12.43 -8.56
N GLN A 167 2.29 -11.44 -8.24
CA GLN A 167 3.52 -11.12 -8.98
C GLN A 167 4.75 -11.86 -8.41
N ASN A 168 4.54 -12.96 -7.67
CA ASN A 168 5.57 -13.79 -7.04
C ASN A 168 6.44 -13.05 -6.01
N ALA A 169 5.93 -11.98 -5.40
CA ALA A 169 6.59 -11.33 -4.28
C ALA A 169 6.49 -12.16 -3.00
N LYS A 170 7.51 -12.02 -2.14
CA LYS A 170 7.47 -12.42 -0.73
C LYS A 170 7.39 -11.18 0.14
N LEU A 171 6.51 -11.19 1.13
CA LEU A 171 6.33 -10.07 2.03
C LEU A 171 6.66 -10.47 3.47
N ILE A 172 7.36 -9.57 4.18
CA ILE A 172 7.68 -9.72 5.60
C ILE A 172 7.30 -8.41 6.30
N PHE A 173 6.54 -8.54 7.39
CA PHE A 173 6.15 -7.44 8.28
C PHE A 173 6.97 -7.54 9.55
N LYS A 174 7.57 -6.44 9.98
CA LYS A 174 8.37 -6.35 11.21
C LYS A 174 8.44 -4.92 11.69
N ASP A 175 8.92 -4.71 12.91
CA ASP A 175 9.23 -3.37 13.38
C ASP A 175 10.61 -2.93 12.85
N ASP A 176 10.73 -1.64 12.52
CA ASP A 176 12.03 -1.06 12.14
C ASP A 176 12.81 -0.63 13.37
N LYS A 177 14.04 -1.15 13.50
CA LYS A 177 14.90 -0.84 14.64
C LYS A 177 15.52 0.56 14.58
N ASN A 178 15.61 1.15 13.39
CA ASN A 178 16.28 2.43 13.18
C ASN A 178 15.32 3.62 13.37
N LEU A 179 14.14 3.57 12.73
CA LEU A 179 13.13 4.62 12.84
C LEU A 179 12.15 4.36 13.99
N GLY A 180 12.07 3.12 14.49
CA GLY A 180 11.21 2.72 15.60
C GLY A 180 9.75 2.49 15.24
N GLY A 181 9.41 2.53 13.95
CA GLY A 181 8.06 2.29 13.41
C GLY A 181 7.93 0.95 12.71
N ALA A 182 7.04 0.86 11.73
CA ALA A 182 6.82 -0.35 10.96
C ALA A 182 7.80 -0.48 9.80
N SER A 183 8.09 -1.72 9.43
CA SER A 183 8.91 -2.09 8.27
C SER A 183 8.19 -3.16 7.45
N VAL A 184 7.94 -2.87 6.18
CA VAL A 184 7.44 -3.84 5.21
C VAL A 184 8.55 -4.15 4.21
N VAL A 185 8.95 -5.42 4.15
CA VAL A 185 9.94 -5.91 3.19
C VAL A 185 9.22 -6.68 2.10
N ILE A 186 9.42 -6.29 0.87
CA ILE A 186 8.83 -6.90 -0.33
C ILE A 186 9.99 -7.37 -1.19
N SER A 187 10.04 -8.66 -1.55
CA SER A 187 11.16 -9.19 -2.30
C SER A 187 10.71 -10.14 -3.41
N TRP A 188 11.51 -10.17 -4.47
CA TRP A 188 11.34 -11.04 -5.64
C TRP A 188 12.66 -11.73 -5.99
N SER A 189 12.55 -12.92 -6.56
CA SER A 189 13.64 -13.45 -7.37
C SER A 189 13.74 -12.62 -8.67
N PRO A 190 14.95 -12.24 -9.14
CA PRO A 190 15.11 -11.48 -10.38
C PRO A 190 14.36 -12.09 -11.57
N LYS A 191 14.36 -13.41 -11.68
CA LYS A 191 13.66 -14.17 -12.74
C LYS A 191 12.15 -13.94 -12.81
N ASN A 192 11.54 -13.47 -11.72
CA ASN A 192 10.10 -13.32 -11.60
C ASN A 192 9.61 -11.90 -11.94
N ILE A 193 10.49 -10.94 -12.10
CA ILE A 193 10.13 -9.52 -12.24
C ILE A 193 10.87 -8.80 -13.35
N ILE A 194 12.11 -9.23 -13.68
CA ILE A 194 12.92 -8.62 -14.75
C ILE A 194 12.38 -9.12 -16.10
N LEU A 195 12.27 -8.20 -17.07
CA LEU A 195 11.96 -8.47 -18.48
C LEU A 195 13.14 -9.11 -19.21
#